data_198a88afe59e3d54ece81607a14a3c92
#
_entry.id   198a88afe59e3d54ece81607a14a3c92
#
_cell.length_a   1.000
_cell.length_b   1.000
_cell.length_c   1.000
_cell.angle_alpha   90.00
_cell.angle_beta   90.00
_cell.angle_gamma   90.00
#
_symmetry.space_group_name_H-M   'P 1'
#
loop_
_entity.id
_entity.type
_entity.pdbx_description
1 polymer ?
#
loop_
_entity_poly.entity_id
_entity_poly.type
_entity_poly.pdbx_seq_one_letter_code
_entity_poly.pdbx_strand_id
1 'polypeptide(L)'
;TNLMIASGDFPDMIGMFSYATGMDAAVDDEVVVDIKDMIPEYAPDYYKYLIEDGNKLWKSVQTDEGHIGAFVTVGTKPTVVDGTMTFQFMLDELGVKKEDLRTVEQYEEYLTAAKNKYGMAAPLYLPGDFMLDGDTLANTYGVALKVDAITGDLPWIVEDGEVKSGYLEEGFTEYVTLLHDWYQKGL
;
A
#
# COMPACT_ATOMS: atom_id res chain seq x y z
N THR A 1 -22.35 -1.57 3.92
CA THR A 1 -22.38 -0.14 4.30
C THR A 1 -23.60 0.57 3.73
N ASN A 2 -23.83 0.61 2.41
CA ASN A 2 -24.93 1.36 1.78
C ASN A 2 -26.33 0.97 2.27
N LEU A 3 -26.56 -0.33 2.50
CA LEU A 3 -27.86 -0.81 3.02
C LEU A 3 -28.09 -0.33 4.46
N MET A 4 -27.06 -0.36 5.29
CA MET A 4 -27.09 0.14 6.66
C MET A 4 -27.40 1.64 6.71
N ILE A 5 -26.74 2.43 5.86
CA ILE A 5 -27.01 3.87 5.74
C ILE A 5 -28.46 4.12 5.29
N ALA A 6 -28.93 3.38 4.29
CA ALA A 6 -30.28 3.54 3.76
C ALA A 6 -31.38 3.13 4.77
N SER A 7 -31.10 2.20 5.67
CA SER A 7 -32.04 1.75 6.71
C SER A 7 -32.05 2.64 7.95
N GLY A 8 -30.99 3.43 8.16
CA GLY A 8 -30.80 4.20 9.41
C GLY A 8 -30.54 3.32 10.64
N ASP A 9 -30.23 2.02 10.44
CA ASP A 9 -29.95 1.07 11.53
C ASP A 9 -28.41 0.94 11.65
N PHE A 10 -27.84 1.79 12.49
CA PHE A 10 -26.40 1.88 12.69
C PHE A 10 -25.94 1.07 13.90
N PRO A 11 -24.86 0.28 13.80
CA PRO A 11 -24.23 -0.30 14.97
C PRO A 11 -23.48 0.79 15.76
N ASP A 12 -23.23 0.52 17.05
CA ASP A 12 -22.42 1.41 17.91
C ASP A 12 -21.00 1.61 17.36
N MET A 13 -20.43 0.58 16.71
CA MET A 13 -19.10 0.63 16.08
C MET A 13 -19.10 -0.18 14.79
N ILE A 14 -18.35 0.30 13.81
CA ILE A 14 -18.13 -0.38 12.55
C ILE A 14 -16.63 -0.40 12.21
N GLY A 15 -16.13 -1.57 11.81
CA GLY A 15 -14.75 -1.71 11.33
C GLY A 15 -14.67 -1.50 9.82
N MET A 16 -13.57 -0.91 9.36
CA MET A 16 -13.28 -0.70 7.92
C MET A 16 -14.42 0.02 7.18
N PHE A 17 -14.90 1.09 7.79
CA PHE A 17 -15.97 1.92 7.23
C PHE A 17 -15.45 2.70 6.00
N SER A 18 -16.27 2.72 4.94
CA SER A 18 -16.03 3.54 3.76
C SER A 18 -17.32 4.29 3.41
N TYR A 19 -17.22 5.59 3.18
CA TYR A 19 -18.30 6.45 2.72
C TYR A 19 -17.96 7.00 1.34
N ALA A 20 -18.93 6.98 0.42
CA ALA A 20 -18.68 7.25 -0.99
C ALA A 20 -18.11 8.65 -1.28
N THR A 21 -18.44 9.62 -0.44
CA THR A 21 -18.01 11.03 -0.55
C THR A 21 -16.94 11.43 0.48
N GLY A 22 -16.37 10.44 1.18
CA GLY A 22 -15.30 10.68 2.16
C GLY A 22 -15.78 10.84 3.61
N MET A 23 -14.83 10.95 4.52
CA MET A 23 -15.11 10.98 5.96
C MET A 23 -15.74 12.30 6.39
N ASP A 24 -15.36 13.44 5.79
CA ASP A 24 -15.98 14.74 6.11
C ASP A 24 -17.48 14.70 5.83
N ALA A 25 -17.88 14.21 4.66
CA ALA A 25 -19.30 14.05 4.34
C ALA A 25 -20.02 13.03 5.26
N ALA A 26 -19.33 11.99 5.73
CA ALA A 26 -19.92 11.04 6.66
C ALA A 26 -20.19 11.66 8.03
N VAL A 27 -19.37 12.61 8.46
CA VAL A 27 -19.59 13.43 9.68
C VAL A 27 -20.74 14.41 9.45
N ASP A 28 -20.74 15.15 8.36
CA ASP A 28 -21.76 16.14 8.02
C ASP A 28 -23.16 15.51 7.87
N ASP A 29 -23.22 14.32 7.30
CA ASP A 29 -24.47 13.54 7.14
C ASP A 29 -24.88 12.81 8.43
N GLU A 30 -24.18 13.03 9.54
CA GLU A 30 -24.42 12.40 10.86
C GLU A 30 -24.38 10.86 10.83
N VAL A 31 -23.67 10.27 9.85
CA VAL A 31 -23.48 8.81 9.75
C VAL A 31 -22.40 8.33 10.71
N VAL A 32 -21.39 9.15 10.97
CA VAL A 32 -20.35 8.91 11.98
C VAL A 32 -20.21 10.13 12.88
N VAL A 33 -19.77 9.90 14.11
CA VAL A 33 -19.54 10.97 15.09
C VAL A 33 -18.13 11.51 14.92
N ASP A 34 -17.98 12.84 14.90
CA ASP A 34 -16.66 13.46 15.07
C ASP A 34 -16.18 13.23 16.51
N ILE A 35 -15.16 12.40 16.65
CA ILE A 35 -14.60 12.03 17.97
C ILE A 35 -13.42 12.89 18.38
N LYS A 36 -13.03 13.88 17.59
CA LYS A 36 -11.82 14.69 17.80
C LYS A 36 -11.70 15.25 19.22
N ASP A 37 -12.74 15.92 19.67
CA ASP A 37 -12.74 16.54 21.00
C ASP A 37 -12.95 15.54 22.15
N MET A 38 -13.41 14.33 21.81
CA MET A 38 -13.63 13.25 22.77
C MET A 38 -12.34 12.44 23.05
N ILE A 39 -11.42 12.37 22.09
CA ILE A 39 -10.20 11.54 22.20
C ILE A 39 -9.36 11.93 23.42
N PRO A 40 -9.09 13.20 23.74
CA PRO A 40 -8.28 13.57 24.91
C PRO A 40 -8.85 13.08 26.24
N GLU A 41 -10.18 13.04 26.36
CA GLU A 41 -10.87 12.64 27.58
C GLU A 41 -11.07 11.12 27.67
N TYR A 42 -11.57 10.50 26.60
CA TYR A 42 -12.00 9.11 26.60
C TYR A 42 -10.94 8.11 26.10
N ALA A 43 -9.90 8.59 25.41
CA ALA A 43 -8.79 7.79 24.92
C ALA A 43 -7.43 8.49 25.16
N PRO A 44 -7.08 8.82 26.42
CA PRO A 44 -5.91 9.65 26.74
C PRO A 44 -4.59 9.03 26.31
N ASP A 45 -4.43 7.71 26.33
CA ASP A 45 -3.21 7.04 25.89
C ASP A 45 -3.04 7.12 24.37
N TYR A 46 -4.13 7.00 23.62
CA TYR A 46 -4.13 7.18 22.17
C TYR A 46 -3.81 8.64 21.81
N TYR A 47 -4.44 9.59 22.50
CA TYR A 47 -4.16 11.03 22.33
C TYR A 47 -2.70 11.36 22.60
N LYS A 48 -2.17 10.90 23.72
CA LYS A 48 -0.76 11.09 24.09
C LYS A 48 0.17 10.59 22.99
N TYR A 49 -0.09 9.41 22.47
CA TYR A 49 0.69 8.82 21.37
C TYR A 49 0.64 9.69 20.11
N LEU A 50 -0.53 10.20 19.74
CA LEU A 50 -0.69 11.03 18.55
C LEU A 50 0.02 12.38 18.60
N ILE A 51 0.29 12.89 19.80
CA ILE A 51 0.95 14.21 19.99
C ILE A 51 2.45 14.12 20.30
N GLU A 52 2.99 12.94 20.60
CA GLU A 52 4.40 12.74 21.01
C GLU A 52 5.43 13.21 19.98
N ASP A 53 5.10 13.19 18.70
CA ASP A 53 5.98 13.56 17.59
C ASP A 53 5.87 15.04 17.16
N GLY A 54 5.35 15.89 18.04
CA GLY A 54 5.09 17.31 17.75
C GLY A 54 3.81 17.53 16.96
N ASN A 55 2.81 16.72 17.20
CA ASN A 55 1.46 16.74 16.59
C ASN A 55 1.40 16.37 15.09
N LYS A 56 2.42 15.73 14.54
CA LYS A 56 2.37 15.29 13.14
C LYS A 56 1.32 14.20 12.94
N LEU A 57 1.34 13.17 13.80
CA LEU A 57 0.34 12.10 13.78
C LEU A 57 -1.06 12.64 14.08
N TRP A 58 -1.19 13.57 15.04
CA TRP A 58 -2.46 14.22 15.32
C TRP A 58 -3.06 14.93 14.11
N LYS A 59 -2.22 15.55 13.29
CA LYS A 59 -2.67 16.17 12.04
C LYS A 59 -3.01 15.15 10.95
N SER A 60 -2.25 14.05 10.88
CA SER A 60 -2.43 13.03 9.82
C SER A 60 -3.69 12.18 9.99
N VAL A 61 -4.25 12.10 11.20
CA VAL A 61 -5.51 11.38 11.45
C VAL A 61 -6.75 12.25 11.27
N GLN A 62 -6.56 13.55 10.98
CA GLN A 62 -7.64 14.47 10.69
C GLN A 62 -7.91 14.51 9.19
N THR A 63 -9.17 14.73 8.84
CA THR A 63 -9.59 15.04 7.47
C THR A 63 -9.16 16.46 7.08
N ASP A 64 -9.38 16.84 5.82
CA ASP A 64 -9.06 18.19 5.33
C ASP A 64 -9.85 19.28 6.07
N GLU A 65 -11.08 19.00 6.50
CA GLU A 65 -11.91 19.90 7.30
C GLU A 65 -11.60 19.84 8.80
N GLY A 66 -10.74 18.90 9.18
CA GLY A 66 -10.22 18.78 10.54
C GLY A 66 -11.02 17.85 11.44
N HIS A 67 -11.92 17.01 10.90
CA HIS A 67 -12.68 16.00 11.64
C HIS A 67 -11.86 14.73 11.91
N ILE A 68 -12.22 14.00 12.95
CA ILE A 68 -11.74 12.63 13.21
C ILE A 68 -12.97 11.75 13.37
N GLY A 69 -13.37 11.03 12.34
CA GLY A 69 -14.53 10.14 12.33
C GLY A 69 -14.22 8.70 12.72
N ALA A 70 -12.96 8.35 12.98
CA ALA A 70 -12.56 6.99 13.31
C ALA A 70 -11.28 6.93 14.15
N PHE A 71 -11.11 5.85 14.92
CA PHE A 71 -9.82 5.49 15.49
C PHE A 71 -8.95 4.85 14.40
N VAL A 72 -7.95 5.58 13.94
CA VAL A 72 -7.02 5.12 12.89
C VAL A 72 -5.90 4.29 13.54
N THR A 73 -5.57 3.17 12.91
CA THR A 73 -4.40 2.38 13.33
C THR A 73 -3.13 3.15 12.98
N VAL A 74 -2.32 3.45 13.97
CA VAL A 74 -1.06 4.18 13.80
C VAL A 74 0.11 3.20 13.95
N GLY A 75 0.89 3.04 12.90
CA GLY A 75 2.10 2.22 12.92
C GLY A 75 3.28 2.96 13.54
N THR A 76 3.96 2.33 14.50
CA THR A 76 5.12 2.92 15.20
C THR A 76 6.45 2.70 14.48
N LYS A 77 6.48 1.80 13.51
CA LYS A 77 7.72 1.44 12.80
C LYS A 77 7.39 1.22 11.33
N PRO A 78 8.31 1.59 10.43
CA PRO A 78 8.24 1.16 9.04
C PRO A 78 8.16 -0.37 9.01
N THR A 79 7.08 -0.90 8.47
CA THR A 79 6.90 -2.33 8.28
C THR A 79 7.14 -2.61 6.81
N VAL A 80 8.12 -3.45 6.51
CA VAL A 80 8.27 -4.02 5.17
C VAL A 80 7.21 -5.10 5.05
N VAL A 81 6.10 -4.79 4.40
CA VAL A 81 4.99 -5.72 4.19
C VAL A 81 5.03 -6.38 2.83
N ASP A 82 5.70 -5.75 1.87
CA ASP A 82 5.76 -6.21 0.49
C ASP A 82 7.14 -6.77 0.19
N GLY A 83 7.16 -7.83 -0.58
CA GLY A 83 8.38 -8.51 -0.97
C GLY A 83 8.11 -9.66 -1.92
N THR A 84 9.12 -10.08 -2.63
CA THR A 84 9.03 -11.25 -3.49
C THR A 84 9.13 -12.52 -2.65
N MET A 85 8.13 -13.39 -2.79
CA MET A 85 8.15 -14.73 -2.19
C MET A 85 8.67 -15.74 -3.20
N THR A 86 9.55 -16.62 -2.75
CA THR A 86 10.02 -17.74 -3.56
C THR A 86 10.07 -19.01 -2.71
N PHE A 87 9.96 -20.15 -3.37
CA PHE A 87 9.99 -21.45 -2.67
C PHE A 87 11.42 -21.84 -2.35
N GLN A 88 11.70 -22.16 -1.08
CA GLN A 88 13.04 -22.56 -0.64
C GLN A 88 13.57 -23.76 -1.42
N PHE A 89 12.71 -24.77 -1.67
CA PHE A 89 13.14 -25.94 -2.42
C PHE A 89 13.64 -25.62 -3.84
N MET A 90 13.06 -24.60 -4.48
CA MET A 90 13.48 -24.17 -5.82
C MET A 90 14.86 -23.52 -5.77
N LEU A 91 15.12 -22.72 -4.74
CA LEU A 91 16.44 -22.13 -4.52
C LEU A 91 17.49 -23.21 -4.30
N ASP A 92 17.20 -24.18 -3.40
CA ASP A 92 18.10 -25.26 -3.07
C ASP A 92 18.44 -26.12 -4.29
N GLU A 93 17.43 -26.49 -5.06
CA GLU A 93 17.61 -27.32 -6.26
C GLU A 93 18.29 -26.59 -7.42
N LEU A 94 18.18 -25.27 -7.49
CA LEU A 94 18.87 -24.44 -8.49
C LEU A 94 20.27 -24.00 -8.01
N GLY A 95 20.60 -24.25 -6.74
CA GLY A 95 21.86 -23.82 -6.15
C GLY A 95 21.96 -22.30 -5.97
N VAL A 96 20.81 -21.62 -5.87
CA VAL A 96 20.73 -20.18 -5.69
C VAL A 96 20.51 -19.85 -4.21
N LYS A 97 21.24 -18.89 -3.68
CA LYS A 97 21.00 -18.37 -2.34
C LYS A 97 20.12 -17.14 -2.43
N LYS A 98 19.18 -17.00 -1.49
CA LYS A 98 18.30 -15.81 -1.45
C LYS A 98 19.07 -14.49 -1.33
N GLU A 99 20.24 -14.53 -0.68
CA GLU A 99 21.13 -13.38 -0.52
C GLU A 99 21.75 -12.91 -1.85
N ASP A 100 21.78 -13.77 -2.87
CA ASP A 100 22.30 -13.47 -4.19
C ASP A 100 21.24 -12.85 -5.11
N LEU A 101 19.94 -12.89 -4.74
CA LEU A 101 18.84 -12.27 -5.48
C LEU A 101 18.67 -10.81 -5.06
N ARG A 102 19.57 -9.93 -5.52
CA ARG A 102 19.62 -8.52 -5.13
C ARG A 102 19.41 -7.54 -6.27
N THR A 103 19.53 -8.00 -7.50
CA THR A 103 19.32 -7.17 -8.68
C THR A 103 18.25 -7.79 -9.58
N VAL A 104 17.70 -6.96 -10.47
CA VAL A 104 16.70 -7.38 -11.44
C VAL A 104 17.24 -8.49 -12.34
N GLU A 105 18.51 -8.38 -12.76
CA GLU A 105 19.18 -9.34 -13.62
C GLU A 105 19.33 -10.69 -12.92
N GLN A 106 19.79 -10.72 -11.66
CA GLN A 106 19.91 -11.95 -10.88
C GLN A 106 18.55 -12.61 -10.68
N TYR A 107 17.51 -11.81 -10.48
CA TYR A 107 16.16 -12.31 -10.36
C TYR A 107 15.64 -12.88 -11.69
N GLU A 108 15.93 -12.24 -12.83
CA GLU A 108 15.60 -12.74 -14.17
C GLU A 108 16.32 -14.07 -14.47
N GLU A 109 17.60 -14.18 -14.11
CA GLU A 109 18.35 -15.44 -14.24
C GLU A 109 17.73 -16.57 -13.43
N TYR A 110 17.32 -16.28 -12.19
CA TYR A 110 16.61 -17.24 -11.33
C TYR A 110 15.28 -17.67 -11.94
N LEU A 111 14.45 -16.74 -12.39
CA LEU A 111 13.17 -17.04 -13.03
C LEU A 111 13.35 -17.88 -14.29
N THR A 112 14.35 -17.55 -15.10
CA THR A 112 14.69 -18.30 -16.31
C THR A 112 15.12 -19.74 -15.99
N ALA A 113 15.96 -19.91 -14.99
CA ALA A 113 16.40 -21.22 -14.52
C ALA A 113 15.22 -22.05 -13.97
N ALA A 114 14.35 -21.43 -13.17
CA ALA A 114 13.14 -22.06 -12.64
C ALA A 114 12.19 -22.50 -13.76
N LYS A 115 11.92 -21.61 -14.71
CA LYS A 115 11.11 -21.91 -15.89
C LYS A 115 11.61 -23.14 -16.63
N ASN A 116 12.90 -23.17 -16.94
CA ASN A 116 13.51 -24.25 -17.70
C ASN A 116 13.53 -25.59 -16.93
N LYS A 117 13.84 -25.55 -15.63
CA LYS A 117 13.93 -26.76 -14.82
C LYS A 117 12.58 -27.41 -14.56
N TYR A 118 11.56 -26.60 -14.29
CA TYR A 118 10.24 -27.11 -13.89
C TYR A 118 9.20 -27.08 -15.01
N GLY A 119 9.54 -26.59 -16.20
CA GLY A 119 8.62 -26.49 -17.33
C GLY A 119 7.47 -25.52 -17.10
N MET A 120 7.72 -24.43 -16.37
CA MET A 120 6.69 -23.47 -16.04
C MET A 120 6.32 -22.61 -17.25
N ALA A 121 5.02 -22.35 -17.43
CA ALA A 121 4.54 -21.43 -18.46
C ALA A 121 4.96 -19.98 -18.15
N ALA A 122 4.86 -19.59 -16.86
CA ALA A 122 5.34 -18.34 -16.31
C ALA A 122 5.79 -18.60 -14.86
N PRO A 123 7.06 -18.38 -14.51
CA PRO A 123 7.58 -18.62 -13.18
C PRO A 123 7.26 -17.49 -12.19
N LEU A 124 6.99 -16.27 -12.68
CA LEU A 124 6.59 -15.13 -11.87
C LEU A 124 5.08 -14.96 -11.92
N TYR A 125 4.48 -14.82 -10.74
CA TYR A 125 3.09 -14.42 -10.60
C TYR A 125 3.04 -13.02 -9.98
N LEU A 126 2.49 -12.08 -10.71
CA LEU A 126 2.13 -10.75 -10.21
C LEU A 126 0.60 -10.70 -10.15
N PRO A 127 -0.01 -10.60 -8.97
CA PRO A 127 -1.45 -10.38 -8.86
C PRO A 127 -1.85 -9.11 -9.63
N GLY A 128 -3.03 -9.12 -10.27
CA GLY A 128 -3.47 -8.02 -11.14
C GLY A 128 -3.49 -6.66 -10.46
N ASP A 129 -3.85 -6.65 -9.18
CA ASP A 129 -3.84 -5.45 -8.34
C ASP A 129 -2.41 -5.00 -7.98
N PHE A 130 -1.43 -5.89 -8.07
CA PHE A 130 -0.02 -5.63 -7.77
C PHE A 130 0.84 -5.28 -8.99
N MET A 131 0.33 -5.36 -10.20
CA MET A 131 1.10 -4.90 -11.37
C MET A 131 1.31 -3.38 -11.36
N LEU A 132 0.34 -2.65 -10.83
CA LEU A 132 0.41 -1.21 -10.62
C LEU A 132 0.67 -0.85 -9.15
N ASP A 133 0.39 -1.78 -8.23
CA ASP A 133 0.68 -1.73 -6.79
C ASP A 133 2.07 -2.27 -6.43
N GLY A 134 2.85 -2.68 -7.43
CA GLY A 134 4.10 -3.41 -7.24
C GLY A 134 5.22 -2.58 -6.67
N ASP A 135 5.04 -2.11 -5.45
CA ASP A 135 6.10 -1.41 -4.71
C ASP A 135 7.44 -2.15 -4.75
N THR A 136 7.41 -3.48 -4.87
CA THR A 136 8.61 -4.30 -4.79
C THR A 136 9.54 -4.17 -5.99
N LEU A 137 9.01 -4.27 -7.22
CA LEU A 137 9.83 -4.15 -8.44
C LEU A 137 9.90 -2.72 -8.94
N ALA A 138 8.81 -1.97 -8.86
CA ALA A 138 8.76 -0.58 -9.28
C ALA A 138 9.72 0.31 -8.48
N ASN A 139 9.82 0.07 -7.17
CA ASN A 139 10.76 0.79 -6.29
C ASN A 139 12.22 0.62 -6.69
N THR A 140 12.57 -0.46 -7.38
CA THR A 140 13.94 -0.65 -7.94
C THR A 140 14.29 0.41 -8.98
N TYR A 141 13.28 0.99 -9.60
CA TYR A 141 13.39 2.08 -10.58
C TYR A 141 13.07 3.46 -9.98
N GLY A 142 13.00 3.56 -8.64
CA GLY A 142 12.69 4.83 -7.96
C GLY A 142 11.24 5.28 -8.13
N VAL A 143 10.33 4.36 -8.44
CA VAL A 143 8.93 4.67 -8.72
C VAL A 143 8.04 4.12 -7.61
N ALA A 144 7.21 4.95 -7.02
CA ALA A 144 6.12 4.53 -6.15
C ALA A 144 4.83 4.42 -6.99
N LEU A 145 4.19 3.25 -6.99
CA LEU A 145 2.99 2.97 -7.76
C LEU A 145 1.82 2.50 -6.90
N LYS A 146 1.97 2.52 -5.57
CA LYS A 146 0.91 2.05 -4.69
C LYS A 146 -0.29 2.97 -4.75
N VAL A 147 -1.40 2.42 -5.19
CA VAL A 147 -2.71 3.03 -5.03
C VAL A 147 -3.29 2.54 -3.71
N ASP A 148 -3.70 3.43 -2.82
CA ASP A 148 -4.46 3.00 -1.65
C ASP A 148 -5.80 2.43 -2.11
N ALA A 149 -5.97 1.13 -1.94
CA ALA A 149 -7.18 0.42 -2.38
C ALA A 149 -8.44 0.85 -1.60
N ILE A 150 -8.29 1.52 -0.46
CA ILE A 150 -9.38 1.98 0.39
C ILE A 150 -9.79 3.40 0.01
N THR A 151 -8.82 4.30 -0.17
CA THR A 151 -9.07 5.71 -0.48
C THR A 151 -9.06 5.99 -1.98
N GLY A 152 -8.45 5.12 -2.79
CA GLY A 152 -8.24 5.34 -4.21
C GLY A 152 -7.19 6.41 -4.51
N ASP A 153 -6.40 6.78 -3.50
CA ASP A 153 -5.37 7.81 -3.64
C ASP A 153 -4.27 7.36 -4.60
N LEU A 154 -3.89 8.26 -5.48
CA LEU A 154 -2.78 8.04 -6.40
C LEU A 154 -1.45 8.07 -5.64
N PRO A 155 -0.42 7.35 -6.12
CA PRO A 155 0.90 7.33 -5.51
C PRO A 155 1.59 8.68 -5.72
N TRP A 156 1.56 9.50 -4.71
CA TRP A 156 2.29 10.75 -4.68
C TRP A 156 3.65 10.56 -4.02
N ILE A 157 4.68 11.10 -4.66
CA ILE A 157 6.04 11.18 -4.12
C ILE A 157 6.29 12.62 -3.73
N VAL A 158 6.85 12.83 -2.54
CA VAL A 158 7.30 14.16 -2.10
C VAL A 158 8.82 14.16 -2.10
N GLU A 159 9.42 14.93 -3.01
CA GLU A 159 10.85 15.08 -3.13
C GLU A 159 11.20 16.58 -3.12
N ASP A 160 12.10 16.98 -2.22
CA ASP A 160 12.50 18.38 -2.03
C ASP A 160 11.35 19.38 -1.82
N GLY A 161 10.23 18.90 -1.25
CA GLY A 161 9.02 19.69 -1.00
C GLY A 161 8.09 19.82 -2.21
N GLU A 162 8.39 19.17 -3.33
CA GLU A 162 7.53 19.07 -4.50
C GLU A 162 6.76 17.74 -4.50
N VAL A 163 5.49 17.82 -4.87
CA VAL A 163 4.62 16.63 -5.03
C VAL A 163 4.69 16.17 -6.48
N LYS A 164 5.06 14.91 -6.67
CA LYS A 164 5.21 14.28 -7.99
C LYS A 164 4.33 13.04 -8.07
N SER A 165 3.89 12.70 -9.27
CA SER A 165 3.21 11.43 -9.53
C SER A 165 4.23 10.37 -9.97
N GLY A 166 4.21 9.21 -9.32
CA GLY A 166 5.08 8.09 -9.69
C GLY A 166 4.94 7.64 -11.15
N TYR A 167 3.77 7.82 -11.73
CA TYR A 167 3.53 7.49 -13.15
C TYR A 167 4.23 8.43 -14.14
N LEU A 168 4.67 9.60 -13.70
CA LEU A 168 5.35 10.59 -14.54
C LEU A 168 6.88 10.55 -14.39
N GLU A 169 7.37 9.70 -13.47
CA GLU A 169 8.80 9.52 -13.28
C GLU A 169 9.42 8.70 -14.42
N GLU A 170 10.68 9.00 -14.76
CA GLU A 170 11.41 8.33 -15.83
C GLU A 170 11.49 6.81 -15.61
N GLY A 171 11.71 6.38 -14.38
CA GLY A 171 11.75 4.97 -13.98
C GLY A 171 10.47 4.19 -14.24
N PHE A 172 9.31 4.85 -14.39
CA PHE A 172 8.07 4.17 -14.76
C PHE A 172 8.15 3.53 -16.14
N THR A 173 8.72 4.23 -17.10
CA THR A 173 8.92 3.69 -18.46
C THR A 173 9.88 2.51 -18.44
N GLU A 174 10.95 2.57 -17.66
CA GLU A 174 11.91 1.47 -17.49
C GLU A 174 11.24 0.24 -16.85
N TYR A 175 10.45 0.45 -15.80
CA TYR A 175 9.70 -0.60 -15.13
C TYR A 175 8.71 -1.30 -16.07
N VAL A 176 7.91 -0.53 -16.82
CA VAL A 176 6.95 -1.10 -17.80
C VAL A 176 7.68 -1.85 -18.92
N THR A 177 8.83 -1.35 -19.35
CA THR A 177 9.67 -2.04 -20.34
C THR A 177 10.17 -3.37 -19.81
N LEU A 178 10.62 -3.43 -18.56
CA LEU A 178 11.00 -4.69 -17.89
C LEU A 178 9.85 -5.70 -17.92
N LEU A 179 8.66 -5.29 -17.49
CA LEU A 179 7.48 -6.17 -17.45
C LEU A 179 7.10 -6.67 -18.84
N HIS A 180 7.16 -5.79 -19.85
CA HIS A 180 6.95 -6.18 -21.25
C HIS A 180 7.95 -7.23 -21.71
N ASP A 181 9.24 -7.01 -21.43
CA ASP A 181 10.31 -7.93 -21.85
C ASP A 181 10.18 -9.29 -21.14
N TRP A 182 9.86 -9.30 -19.85
CA TRP A 182 9.62 -10.52 -19.12
C TRP A 182 8.39 -11.27 -19.63
N TYR A 183 7.34 -10.54 -19.97
CA TYR A 183 6.16 -11.15 -20.62
C TYR A 183 6.52 -11.81 -21.96
N GLN A 184 7.32 -11.15 -22.81
CA GLN A 184 7.78 -11.71 -24.09
C GLN A 184 8.67 -12.95 -23.90
N LYS A 185 9.47 -12.99 -22.85
CA LYS A 185 10.29 -14.15 -22.45
C LYS A 185 9.44 -15.26 -21.79
N GLY A 186 8.20 -14.98 -21.43
CA GLY A 186 7.31 -15.86 -20.67
C GLY A 186 7.79 -16.11 -19.25
N LEU A 187 8.31 -15.09 -18.60
CA LEU A 187 8.75 -15.09 -17.19
C LEU A 187 7.64 -14.70 -16.22
#